data_6c201583bce0f47bcf31e3ccc655e869
#
_entry.id   6c201583bce0f47bcf31e3ccc655e869
#
_cell.length_a   1.000
_cell.length_b   1.000
_cell.length_c   1.000
_cell.angle_alpha   90.00
_cell.angle_beta   90.00
_cell.angle_gamma   90.00
#
_symmetry.space_group_name_H-M   'P 1'
#
loop_
_entity.id
_entity.type
_entity.pdbx_description
1 polymer ?
#
loop_
_entity_poly.entity_id
_entity_poly.type
_entity_poly.pdbx_seq_one_letter_code
_entity_poly.pdbx_strand_id
1 'polypeptide(L)'
;MSKSAAKILSTAEQLFNQHSFNAVGVDLIRDESGCSKTTLYTYFKNKQQLVASVLKKRDIQFRQSLCDFVGEAQSLAAIEQIFDWHVMWFQQDHFKGCLFVRAAGESSQQDTEILNLAKQHKHWLYEFIAQYAQHPQATSSSH
;
A
#
# COMPACT_ATOMS: atom_id res chain seq x y z
N MET A 1 -4.40 8.37 -16.20
CA MET A 1 -5.13 9.14 -15.16
C MET A 1 -4.91 10.63 -15.41
N SER A 2 -5.94 11.42 -15.24
CA SER A 2 -5.82 12.86 -15.46
C SER A 2 -4.92 13.49 -14.39
N LYS A 3 -4.43 14.71 -14.69
CA LYS A 3 -3.62 15.45 -13.73
C LYS A 3 -4.37 15.72 -12.42
N SER A 4 -5.65 16.07 -12.55
CA SER A 4 -6.46 16.35 -11.36
C SER A 4 -6.69 15.12 -10.52
N ALA A 5 -6.99 13.99 -11.15
CA ALA A 5 -7.17 12.73 -10.43
C ALA A 5 -5.89 12.31 -9.73
N ALA A 6 -4.75 12.43 -10.42
CA ALA A 6 -3.46 12.09 -9.84
C ALA A 6 -3.12 12.99 -8.64
N LYS A 7 -3.44 14.27 -8.74
CA LYS A 7 -3.19 15.21 -7.65
C LYS A 7 -4.06 14.93 -6.44
N ILE A 8 -5.34 14.64 -6.66
CA ILE A 8 -6.26 14.28 -5.58
C ILE A 8 -5.77 13.01 -4.89
N LEU A 9 -5.40 12.01 -5.66
CA LEU A 9 -4.94 10.72 -5.12
C LEU A 9 -3.65 10.89 -4.30
N SER A 10 -2.70 11.64 -4.83
CA SER A 10 -1.43 11.90 -4.16
C SER A 10 -1.62 12.68 -2.86
N THR A 11 -2.48 13.69 -2.88
CA THR A 11 -2.82 14.49 -1.70
C THR A 11 -3.50 13.62 -0.65
N ALA A 12 -4.46 12.81 -1.07
CA ALA A 12 -5.17 11.91 -0.16
C ALA A 12 -4.20 10.92 0.48
N GLU A 13 -3.28 10.37 -0.28
CA GLU A 13 -2.28 9.43 0.24
C GLU A 13 -1.43 10.08 1.32
N GLN A 14 -0.96 11.30 1.10
CA GLN A 14 -0.17 12.03 2.08
C GLN A 14 -0.96 12.28 3.36
N LEU A 15 -2.20 12.72 3.22
CA LEU A 15 -3.04 13.04 4.36
C LEU A 15 -3.38 11.78 5.17
N PHE A 16 -3.73 10.69 4.48
CA PHE A 16 -4.02 9.42 5.14
C PHE A 16 -2.76 8.85 5.81
N ASN A 17 -1.59 9.12 5.27
CA ASN A 17 -0.35 8.68 5.91
C ASN A 17 -0.05 9.48 7.18
N GLN A 18 -0.36 10.77 7.18
CA GLN A 18 -0.05 11.65 8.31
C GLN A 18 -1.10 11.61 9.42
N HIS A 19 -2.34 11.34 9.07
CA HIS A 19 -3.48 11.38 9.99
C HIS A 19 -4.24 10.05 9.92
N SER A 20 -5.19 9.86 10.84
CA SER A 20 -6.04 8.68 10.71
C SER A 20 -6.98 8.84 9.51
N PHE A 21 -7.41 7.73 8.93
CA PHE A 21 -8.34 7.77 7.80
C PHE A 21 -9.63 8.50 8.18
N ASN A 22 -10.11 8.27 9.38
CA ASN A 22 -11.35 8.89 9.84
C ASN A 22 -11.21 10.38 10.07
N ALA A 23 -10.02 10.88 10.36
CA ALA A 23 -9.78 12.29 10.59
C ALA A 23 -9.69 13.11 9.30
N VAL A 24 -9.47 12.45 8.17
CA VAL A 24 -9.31 13.13 6.88
C VAL A 24 -10.63 13.08 6.13
N GLY A 25 -11.28 14.23 6.00
CA GLY A 25 -12.51 14.36 5.24
C GLY A 25 -12.26 14.89 3.84
N VAL A 26 -13.31 14.86 3.03
CA VAL A 26 -13.25 15.33 1.65
C VAL A 26 -12.90 16.82 1.58
N ASP A 27 -13.36 17.61 2.55
CA ASP A 27 -13.08 19.05 2.57
C ASP A 27 -11.58 19.31 2.72
N LEU A 28 -10.91 18.56 3.55
CA LEU A 28 -9.47 18.72 3.72
C LEU A 28 -8.72 18.34 2.45
N ILE A 29 -9.15 17.26 1.79
CA ILE A 29 -8.54 16.83 0.53
C ILE A 29 -8.74 17.89 -0.54
N ARG A 30 -9.94 18.48 -0.61
CA ARG A 30 -10.23 19.58 -1.53
C ARG A 30 -9.27 20.74 -1.28
N ASP A 31 -9.14 21.14 -0.03
CA ASP A 31 -8.35 22.32 0.33
C ASP A 31 -6.87 22.10 0.05
N GLU A 32 -6.35 20.92 0.39
CA GLU A 32 -4.93 20.62 0.22
C GLU A 32 -4.56 20.32 -1.22
N SER A 33 -5.47 19.71 -2.00
CA SER A 33 -5.20 19.40 -3.40
C SER A 33 -5.40 20.60 -4.31
N GLY A 34 -6.19 21.57 -3.90
CA GLY A 34 -6.55 22.69 -4.75
C GLY A 34 -7.58 22.32 -5.83
N CYS A 35 -8.14 21.12 -5.77
CA CYS A 35 -9.17 20.67 -6.71
C CYS A 35 -10.55 20.84 -6.09
N SER A 36 -11.56 21.11 -6.91
CA SER A 36 -12.93 21.28 -6.40
C SER A 36 -13.53 19.94 -5.98
N LYS A 37 -14.55 20.00 -5.13
CA LYS A 37 -15.31 18.81 -4.76
C LYS A 37 -15.94 18.15 -5.98
N THR A 38 -16.43 18.97 -6.94
CA THR A 38 -17.00 18.44 -8.18
C THR A 38 -15.97 17.59 -8.93
N THR A 39 -14.75 18.09 -9.05
CA THR A 39 -13.67 17.35 -9.71
C THR A 39 -13.37 16.08 -8.91
N LEU A 40 -13.30 16.17 -7.60
CA LEU A 40 -13.03 15.02 -6.76
C LEU A 40 -14.08 13.92 -6.97
N TYR A 41 -15.36 14.29 -6.92
CA TYR A 41 -16.43 13.30 -7.10
C TYR A 41 -16.57 12.80 -8.54
N THR A 42 -16.03 13.52 -9.50
CA THR A 42 -15.98 13.03 -10.87
C THR A 42 -15.09 11.79 -10.99
N TYR A 43 -13.98 11.78 -10.29
CA TYR A 43 -13.00 10.68 -10.36
C TYR A 43 -13.15 9.64 -9.27
N PHE A 44 -13.60 10.07 -8.08
CA PHE A 44 -13.74 9.17 -6.92
C PHE A 44 -15.11 9.41 -6.30
N LYS A 45 -16.00 8.45 -6.44
CA LYS A 45 -17.41 8.61 -6.07
C LYS A 45 -17.63 9.01 -4.63
N ASN A 46 -16.80 8.50 -3.72
CA ASN A 46 -16.91 8.79 -2.30
C ASN A 46 -15.56 8.58 -1.62
N LYS A 47 -15.50 8.87 -0.34
CA LYS A 47 -14.26 8.73 0.43
C LYS A 47 -13.77 7.29 0.46
N GLN A 48 -14.67 6.32 0.60
CA GLN A 48 -14.30 4.91 0.65
C GLN A 48 -13.61 4.48 -0.64
N GLN A 49 -14.11 4.94 -1.78
CA GLN A 49 -13.51 4.63 -3.06
C GLN A 49 -12.14 5.30 -3.21
N LEU A 50 -12.00 6.51 -2.67
CA LEU A 50 -10.72 7.20 -2.66
C LEU A 50 -9.71 6.45 -1.79
N VAL A 51 -10.10 5.97 -0.62
CA VAL A 51 -9.26 5.14 0.24
C VAL A 51 -8.82 3.89 -0.50
N ALA A 52 -9.76 3.21 -1.15
CA ALA A 52 -9.46 2.01 -1.93
C ALA A 52 -8.44 2.30 -3.03
N SER A 53 -8.59 3.44 -3.71
CA SER A 53 -7.66 3.84 -4.77
C SER A 53 -6.26 4.12 -4.24
N VAL A 54 -6.16 4.74 -3.07
CA VAL A 54 -4.87 4.97 -2.41
C VAL A 54 -4.21 3.63 -2.06
N LEU A 55 -4.98 2.71 -1.52
CA LEU A 55 -4.45 1.39 -1.17
C LEU A 55 -3.97 0.61 -2.39
N LYS A 56 -4.72 0.67 -3.49
CA LYS A 56 -4.32 0.01 -4.74
C LYS A 56 -3.00 0.57 -5.25
N LYS A 57 -2.86 1.89 -5.25
CA LYS A 57 -1.63 2.55 -5.67
C LYS A 57 -0.47 2.14 -4.77
N ARG A 58 -0.69 2.13 -3.47
CA ARG A 58 0.33 1.76 -2.51
C ARG A 58 0.76 0.31 -2.67
N ASP A 59 -0.20 -0.58 -2.94
CA ASP A 59 0.09 -1.99 -3.14
C ASP A 59 0.99 -2.22 -4.37
N ILE A 60 0.68 -1.54 -5.47
CA ILE A 60 1.50 -1.62 -6.68
C ILE A 60 2.93 -1.17 -6.38
N GLN A 61 3.07 -0.02 -5.71
CA GLN A 61 4.38 0.52 -5.35
C GLN A 61 5.14 -0.41 -4.40
N PHE A 62 4.43 -0.98 -3.43
CA PHE A 62 5.01 -1.90 -2.46
C PHE A 62 5.55 -3.14 -3.16
N ARG A 63 4.73 -3.77 -4.00
CA ARG A 63 5.14 -4.98 -4.71
C ARG A 63 6.32 -4.72 -5.63
N GLN A 64 6.26 -3.63 -6.38
CA GLN A 64 7.34 -3.26 -7.30
C GLN A 64 8.64 -3.02 -6.54
N SER A 65 8.57 -2.23 -5.48
CA SER A 65 9.74 -1.88 -4.68
C SER A 65 10.38 -3.11 -4.05
N LEU A 66 9.56 -3.99 -3.49
CA LEU A 66 10.07 -5.19 -2.84
C LEU A 66 10.67 -6.17 -3.86
N CYS A 67 10.00 -6.37 -4.98
CA CYS A 67 10.52 -7.23 -6.04
C CYS A 67 11.83 -6.71 -6.59
N ASP A 68 11.93 -5.40 -6.80
CA ASP A 68 13.16 -4.80 -7.32
C ASP A 68 14.30 -4.94 -6.30
N PHE A 69 14.00 -4.75 -5.03
CA PHE A 69 15.02 -4.85 -3.98
C PHE A 69 15.57 -6.26 -3.84
N VAL A 70 14.68 -7.26 -3.88
CA VAL A 70 15.09 -8.66 -3.79
C VAL A 70 15.83 -9.08 -5.06
N GLY A 71 15.37 -8.58 -6.21
CA GLY A 71 16.01 -8.85 -7.48
C GLY A 71 16.10 -10.34 -7.79
N GLU A 72 17.28 -10.82 -8.08
CA GLU A 72 17.48 -12.22 -8.44
C GLU A 72 17.97 -13.08 -7.29
N ALA A 73 17.99 -12.55 -6.08
CA ALA A 73 18.35 -13.33 -4.91
C ALA A 73 17.41 -14.52 -4.74
N GLN A 74 17.93 -15.60 -4.20
CA GLN A 74 17.19 -16.86 -4.07
C GLN A 74 17.25 -17.36 -2.64
N SER A 75 16.26 -18.17 -2.28
CA SER A 75 16.24 -18.90 -1.00
C SER A 75 16.48 -17.98 0.20
N LEU A 76 17.39 -18.36 1.06
CA LEU A 76 17.68 -17.62 2.28
C LEU A 76 18.14 -16.19 2.00
N ALA A 77 18.94 -16.00 0.97
CA ALA A 77 19.41 -14.67 0.60
C ALA A 77 18.23 -13.75 0.24
N ALA A 78 17.24 -14.28 -0.47
CA ALA A 78 16.05 -13.51 -0.81
C ALA A 78 15.28 -13.13 0.46
N ILE A 79 15.15 -14.05 1.40
CA ILE A 79 14.46 -13.80 2.66
C ILE A 79 15.17 -12.70 3.46
N GLU A 80 16.50 -12.74 3.50
CA GLU A 80 17.29 -11.70 4.16
C GLU A 80 17.06 -10.33 3.51
N GLN A 81 16.99 -10.28 2.17
CA GLN A 81 16.71 -9.05 1.46
C GLN A 81 15.32 -8.51 1.81
N ILE A 82 14.32 -9.37 1.96
CA ILE A 82 12.98 -8.97 2.32
C ILE A 82 12.99 -8.31 3.72
N PHE A 83 13.68 -8.92 4.67
CA PHE A 83 13.80 -8.34 6.02
C PHE A 83 14.55 -7.01 6.00
N ASP A 84 15.65 -6.93 5.25
CA ASP A 84 16.42 -5.69 5.13
C ASP A 84 15.56 -4.58 4.54
N TRP A 85 14.75 -4.89 3.53
CA TRP A 85 13.84 -3.93 2.93
C TRP A 85 12.85 -3.37 3.95
N HIS A 86 12.28 -4.25 4.77
CA HIS A 86 11.34 -3.82 5.80
C HIS A 86 12.00 -2.94 6.86
N VAL A 87 13.21 -3.29 7.28
CA VAL A 87 13.96 -2.49 8.25
C VAL A 87 14.23 -1.10 7.70
N MET A 88 14.67 -1.01 6.45
CA MET A 88 14.91 0.28 5.80
C MET A 88 13.64 1.11 5.74
N TRP A 89 12.51 0.48 5.43
CA TRP A 89 11.24 1.19 5.33
C TRP A 89 10.79 1.70 6.70
N PHE A 90 10.93 0.90 7.75
CA PHE A 90 10.57 1.33 9.09
C PHE A 90 11.42 2.49 9.60
N GLN A 91 12.61 2.68 9.05
CA GLN A 91 13.51 3.75 9.46
C GLN A 91 13.28 5.07 8.74
N GLN A 92 12.35 5.12 7.79
CA GLN A 92 12.04 6.37 7.11
C GLN A 92 11.39 7.36 8.07
N ASP A 93 11.78 8.64 7.95
CA ASP A 93 11.35 9.69 8.88
C ASP A 93 9.83 9.84 8.97
N HIS A 94 9.14 9.61 7.87
CA HIS A 94 7.69 9.80 7.82
C HIS A 94 6.92 8.47 7.86
N PHE A 95 7.53 7.41 8.32
CA PHE A 95 6.83 6.14 8.48
C PHE A 95 5.82 6.26 9.63
N LYS A 96 4.57 6.00 9.34
CA LYS A 96 3.46 6.12 10.32
C LYS A 96 2.69 4.80 10.44
N GLY A 97 3.31 3.70 10.08
CA GLY A 97 2.67 2.40 10.12
C GLY A 97 2.17 1.95 8.76
N CYS A 98 1.77 0.71 8.67
CA CYS A 98 1.27 0.13 7.44
C CYS A 98 -0.13 0.66 7.12
N LEU A 99 -0.30 1.31 5.98
CA LEU A 99 -1.59 1.88 5.60
C LEU A 99 -2.69 0.82 5.51
N PHE A 100 -2.36 -0.40 5.08
CA PHE A 100 -3.35 -1.47 4.96
C PHE A 100 -3.89 -1.90 6.32
N VAL A 101 -3.02 -2.02 7.31
CA VAL A 101 -3.42 -2.38 8.66
C VAL A 101 -4.25 -1.26 9.27
N ARG A 102 -3.82 -0.01 9.08
CA ARG A 102 -4.54 1.14 9.60
C ARG A 102 -5.91 1.27 8.96
N ALA A 103 -5.99 1.12 7.63
CA ALA A 103 -7.26 1.21 6.92
C ALA A 103 -8.22 0.12 7.38
N ALA A 104 -7.76 -1.12 7.52
CA ALA A 104 -8.61 -2.21 7.99
C ALA A 104 -9.10 -1.96 9.41
N GLY A 105 -8.23 -1.43 10.28
CA GLY A 105 -8.58 -1.15 11.67
C GLY A 105 -9.60 -0.04 11.83
N GLU A 106 -9.63 0.91 10.89
CA GLU A 106 -10.56 2.04 10.94
C GLU A 106 -11.82 1.80 10.11
N SER A 107 -11.90 0.68 9.37
CA SER A 107 -13.03 0.39 8.51
C SER A 107 -14.09 -0.42 9.23
N SER A 108 -15.36 -0.23 8.82
CA SER A 108 -16.45 -1.05 9.30
C SER A 108 -16.53 -2.33 8.47
N GLN A 109 -17.33 -3.29 8.93
CA GLN A 109 -17.55 -4.54 8.18
C GLN A 109 -18.21 -4.29 6.82
N GLN A 110 -18.79 -3.11 6.63
CA GLN A 110 -19.42 -2.76 5.36
C GLN A 110 -18.44 -2.26 4.31
N ASP A 111 -17.23 -1.91 4.73
CA ASP A 111 -16.18 -1.45 3.82
C ASP A 111 -15.45 -2.64 3.20
N THR A 112 -16.20 -3.48 2.49
CA THR A 112 -15.70 -4.76 2.00
C THR A 112 -14.53 -4.62 1.04
N GLU A 113 -14.55 -3.60 0.19
CA GLU A 113 -13.44 -3.40 -0.76
C GLU A 113 -12.14 -3.08 -0.02
N ILE A 114 -12.19 -2.21 0.97
CA ILE A 114 -11.00 -1.84 1.75
C ILE A 114 -10.46 -3.05 2.50
N LEU A 115 -11.35 -3.80 3.15
CA LEU A 115 -10.95 -4.99 3.90
C LEU A 115 -10.35 -6.06 2.99
N ASN A 116 -10.93 -6.24 1.79
CA ASN A 116 -10.40 -7.20 0.84
C ASN A 116 -9.03 -6.78 0.31
N LEU A 117 -8.82 -5.50 0.05
CA LEU A 117 -7.52 -5.02 -0.39
C LEU A 117 -6.44 -5.27 0.67
N ALA A 118 -6.78 -5.05 1.95
CA ALA A 118 -5.86 -5.33 3.05
C ALA A 118 -5.52 -6.82 3.11
N LYS A 119 -6.52 -7.68 2.95
CA LYS A 119 -6.30 -9.14 2.93
C LYS A 119 -5.44 -9.57 1.75
N GLN A 120 -5.71 -9.02 0.57
CA GLN A 120 -4.96 -9.35 -0.63
C GLN A 120 -3.50 -8.93 -0.51
N HIS A 121 -3.25 -7.76 0.05
CA HIS A 121 -1.89 -7.29 0.28
C HIS A 121 -1.13 -8.24 1.20
N LYS A 122 -1.75 -8.61 2.32
CA LYS A 122 -1.14 -9.52 3.29
C LYS A 122 -0.91 -10.90 2.69
N HIS A 123 -1.88 -11.40 1.93
CA HIS A 123 -1.78 -12.70 1.28
C HIS A 123 -0.65 -12.70 0.24
N TRP A 124 -0.54 -11.64 -0.54
CA TRP A 124 0.53 -11.52 -1.53
C TRP A 124 1.89 -11.56 -0.85
N LEU A 125 2.05 -10.81 0.23
CA LEU A 125 3.34 -10.78 0.94
C LEU A 125 3.68 -12.14 1.51
N TYR A 126 2.71 -12.83 2.08
CA TYR A 126 2.89 -14.18 2.60
C TYR A 126 3.36 -15.13 1.49
N GLU A 127 2.67 -15.12 0.35
CA GLU A 127 3.03 -15.97 -0.77
C GLU A 127 4.39 -15.62 -1.34
N PHE A 128 4.72 -14.35 -1.40
CA PHE A 128 6.01 -13.89 -1.89
C PHE A 128 7.14 -14.45 -1.02
N ILE A 129 6.99 -14.38 0.29
CA ILE A 129 8.00 -14.92 1.21
C ILE A 129 8.03 -16.44 1.12
N ALA A 130 6.87 -17.06 1.08
CA ALA A 130 6.76 -18.52 1.09
C ALA A 130 7.44 -19.16 -0.11
N GLN A 131 7.41 -18.52 -1.28
CA GLN A 131 8.05 -19.10 -2.46
C GLN A 131 9.56 -19.28 -2.27
N TYR A 132 10.20 -18.40 -1.53
CA TYR A 132 11.62 -18.51 -1.25
C TYR A 132 11.90 -19.53 -0.14
N ALA A 133 11.02 -19.60 0.83
CA ALA A 133 11.18 -20.57 1.91
C ALA A 133 10.98 -22.02 1.45
N GLN A 134 10.15 -22.21 0.41
CA GLN A 134 9.83 -23.54 -0.07
C GLN A 134 10.91 -24.17 -0.95
N HIS A 135 11.89 -23.39 -1.40
CA HIS A 135 12.88 -23.86 -2.36
C HIS A 135 14.32 -23.82 -1.87
N PRO A 136 14.59 -23.96 -0.57
CA PRO A 136 15.98 -23.91 -0.13
C PRO A 136 16.75 -25.13 -0.57
N GLN A 137 16.11 -26.28 -0.55
CA GLN A 137 16.73 -27.52 -0.91
C GLN A 137 16.79 -27.72 -2.40
N ALA A 138 15.70 -27.39 -3.04
CA ALA A 138 15.61 -27.52 -4.47
C ALA A 138 16.71 -26.75 -5.14
N THR A 139 16.92 -25.56 -4.67
CA THR A 139 17.95 -24.76 -5.26
C THR A 139 19.29 -25.31 -4.96
N SER A 140 19.48 -25.88 -3.84
CA SER A 140 20.76 -26.39 -3.51
C SER A 140 21.03 -27.68 -4.20
N SER A 141 20.08 -28.53 -4.27
CA SER A 141 20.33 -29.82 -4.86
C SER A 141 20.42 -29.75 -6.35
N SER A 142 19.79 -28.83 -6.89
CA SER A 142 19.84 -28.68 -8.30
C SER A 142 21.14 -28.10 -8.64
N HIS A 143 21.68 -27.93 -7.71
CA HIS A 143 22.83 -27.46 -7.86
C HIS A 143 23.69 -28.27 -7.68
#